data_79a0b04c666eb5ebffbd3e1b83f91e14
#
_entry.id   79a0b04c666eb5ebffbd3e1b83f91e14
#
_cell.length_a   1.000
_cell.length_b   1.000
_cell.length_c   1.000
_cell.angle_alpha   90.00
_cell.angle_beta   90.00
_cell.angle_gamma   90.00
#
_symmetry.space_group_name_H-M   'P 1'
#
loop_
_entity.id
_entity.type
_entity.pdbx_description
1 polymer ?
#
loop_
_entity_poly.entity_id
_entity_poly.type
_entity_poly.pdbx_seq_one_letter_code
_entity_poly.pdbx_strand_id
1 'polypeptide(L)'
;MLTGKAVAQSVTVDATIDSLQIYIGDQAKIKLQVALDADKRAIFPVYTDTLVSGVEIIDVAKPDTQYINDDKRMLITQEYTVTSFDSALYYLPPMEVLVDNKAYRSKALALKVYSMNVPL
;
A
#
# COMPACT_ATOMS: atom_id res chain seq x y z
N MET A 1 -20.64 23.01 25.40
CA MET A 1 -20.34 22.79 24.85
C MET A 1 -19.89 22.31 24.25
N LEU A 2 -19.76 21.76 23.96
CA LEU A 2 -19.32 21.12 23.36
C LEU A 2 -18.86 21.16 22.65
N THR A 3 -18.41 21.04 22.69
CA THR A 3 -17.87 21.06 21.86
C THR A 3 -17.71 20.57 20.91
N GLY A 4 -18.18 20.51 20.51
CA GLY A 4 -18.06 19.77 19.52
C GLY A 4 -16.89 19.80 18.87
N LYS A 5 -16.44 19.46 18.96
CA LYS A 5 -15.52 19.53 18.31
C LYS A 5 -15.68 19.01 17.14
N ALA A 6 -15.53 19.68 16.27
CA ALA A 6 -15.42 19.14 15.04
C ALA A 6 -14.40 18.11 15.17
N VAL A 7 -14.78 16.98 14.98
CA VAL A 7 -13.86 15.90 15.03
C VAL A 7 -12.99 16.03 13.79
N ALA A 8 -11.73 16.18 14.00
CA ALA A 8 -10.80 16.17 12.90
C ALA A 8 -10.99 14.87 12.16
N GLN A 9 -11.14 14.95 10.86
CA GLN A 9 -11.22 13.76 10.04
C GLN A 9 -9.90 13.03 10.12
N SER A 10 -9.95 11.78 10.46
CA SER A 10 -8.75 11.00 10.61
C SER A 10 -8.14 10.64 9.27
N VAL A 11 -6.84 10.46 9.28
CA VAL A 11 -6.12 9.88 8.16
C VAL A 11 -6.18 8.37 8.33
N THR A 12 -6.58 7.68 7.29
CA THR A 12 -6.54 6.21 7.29
C THR A 12 -5.64 5.74 6.17
N VAL A 13 -4.86 4.71 6.46
CA VAL A 13 -3.95 4.10 5.49
C VAL A 13 -4.25 2.61 5.46
N ASP A 14 -4.58 2.11 4.28
CA ASP A 14 -4.93 0.72 4.10
C ASP A 14 -4.10 0.12 2.98
N ALA A 15 -3.61 -1.09 3.19
CA ALA A 15 -2.86 -1.83 2.19
C ALA A 15 -3.53 -3.17 1.96
N THR A 16 -3.69 -3.51 0.69
CA THR A 16 -4.23 -4.81 0.29
C THR A 16 -3.35 -5.39 -0.80
N ILE A 17 -3.40 -6.70 -0.95
CA ILE A 17 -2.68 -7.39 -2.01
C ILE A 17 -3.67 -8.31 -2.72
N ASP A 18 -3.58 -8.34 -4.04
CA ASP A 18 -4.55 -9.09 -4.84
C ASP A 18 -4.33 -10.60 -4.79
N SER A 19 -3.16 -11.05 -4.37
CA SER A 19 -2.85 -12.48 -4.27
C SER A 19 -1.96 -12.70 -3.05
N LEU A 20 -2.41 -13.56 -2.15
CA LEU A 20 -1.61 -13.91 -0.97
C LEU A 20 -0.58 -14.99 -1.27
N GLN A 21 -0.74 -15.66 -2.40
CA GLN A 21 0.13 -16.77 -2.80
C GLN A 21 0.42 -16.65 -4.29
N ILE A 22 1.69 -16.75 -4.65
CA ILE A 22 2.10 -16.74 -6.05
C ILE A 22 3.18 -17.79 -6.26
N TYR A 23 3.41 -18.14 -7.51
CA TYR A 23 4.58 -18.92 -7.88
C TYR A 23 5.73 -18.01 -8.22
N ILE A 24 6.93 -18.55 -8.18
CA ILE A 24 8.14 -17.81 -8.57
C ILE A 24 7.91 -17.19 -9.94
N GLY A 25 8.19 -15.89 -10.04
CA GLY A 25 8.07 -15.13 -11.28
C GLY A 25 6.70 -14.56 -11.55
N ASP A 26 5.67 -14.98 -10.80
CA ASP A 26 4.36 -14.37 -10.93
C ASP A 26 4.34 -12.98 -10.31
N GLN A 27 3.35 -12.21 -10.68
CA GLN A 27 3.18 -10.86 -10.20
C GLN A 27 2.03 -10.77 -9.22
N ALA A 28 2.17 -9.90 -8.23
CA ALA A 28 1.09 -9.53 -7.34
C ALA A 28 1.03 -8.01 -7.27
N LYS A 29 -0.15 -7.47 -7.02
CA LYS A 29 -0.33 -6.02 -6.93
C LYS A 29 -0.72 -5.65 -5.51
N ILE A 30 0.00 -4.71 -4.96
CA ILE A 30 -0.28 -4.15 -3.66
C ILE A 30 -0.90 -2.79 -3.88
N LYS A 31 -2.06 -2.59 -3.29
CA LYS A 31 -2.79 -1.33 -3.38
C LYS A 31 -2.67 -0.62 -2.04
N LEU A 32 -2.11 0.58 -2.06
CA LEU A 32 -1.99 1.42 -0.88
C LEU A 32 -2.97 2.58 -1.03
N GLN A 33 -3.91 2.68 -0.11
CA GLN A 33 -4.95 3.70 -0.14
C GLN A 33 -4.86 4.58 1.09
N VAL A 34 -4.96 5.88 0.86
CA VAL A 34 -4.92 6.87 1.93
C VAL A 34 -6.16 7.73 1.81
N ALA A 35 -6.93 7.83 2.90
CA ALA A 35 -8.06 8.74 2.98
C ALA A 35 -7.67 9.89 3.92
N LEU A 36 -7.85 11.10 3.46
CA LEU A 36 -7.44 12.28 4.22
C LEU A 36 -8.29 13.47 3.77
N ASP A 37 -8.18 14.57 4.52
CA ASP A 37 -8.84 15.81 4.13
C ASP A 37 -8.23 16.34 2.83
N ALA A 38 -9.08 16.91 1.99
CA ALA A 38 -8.67 17.32 0.66
C ALA A 38 -7.65 18.45 0.66
N ASP A 39 -7.53 19.19 1.76
CA ASP A 39 -6.55 20.26 1.88
C ASP A 39 -5.19 19.77 2.39
N LYS A 40 -5.06 18.49 2.62
CA LYS A 40 -3.81 17.90 3.09
C LYS A 40 -3.04 17.29 1.92
N ARG A 41 -1.78 16.99 2.19
CA ARG A 41 -0.92 16.36 1.21
C ARG A 41 -0.31 15.10 1.79
N ALA A 42 -0.36 14.04 1.02
CA ALA A 42 0.22 12.76 1.41
C ALA A 42 1.50 12.51 0.65
N ILE A 43 2.51 12.00 1.35
CA ILE A 43 3.76 11.56 0.74
C ILE A 43 3.83 10.06 0.89
N PHE A 44 3.77 9.37 -0.24
CA PHE A 44 3.78 7.91 -0.28
C PHE A 44 5.21 7.39 -0.17
N PRO A 45 5.40 6.17 0.32
CA PRO A 45 6.74 5.62 0.42
C PRO A 45 7.34 5.37 -0.96
N VAL A 46 8.64 5.60 -1.06
CA VAL A 46 9.40 5.36 -2.28
C VAL A 46 10.33 4.20 -2.00
N TYR A 47 10.25 3.19 -2.84
CA TYR A 47 11.12 2.02 -2.75
C TYR A 47 12.05 2.04 -3.95
N THR A 48 13.30 1.61 -3.76
CA THR A 48 14.26 1.63 -4.85
C THR A 48 14.05 0.44 -5.75
N ASP A 49 14.42 -0.74 -5.37
CA ASP A 49 14.28 -1.91 -6.23
C ASP A 49 13.42 -2.98 -5.58
N THR A 50 13.41 -3.01 -4.27
CA THR A 50 12.72 -4.05 -3.53
C THR A 50 11.80 -3.42 -2.49
N LEU A 51 10.73 -4.14 -2.19
CA LEU A 51 9.87 -3.82 -1.07
C LEU A 51 10.52 -4.34 0.21
N VAL A 52 10.95 -5.57 0.17
CA VAL A 52 11.80 -6.22 1.18
C VAL A 52 12.74 -7.13 0.41
N SER A 53 13.75 -7.63 1.09
CA SER A 53 14.67 -8.57 0.48
C SER A 53 13.90 -9.76 -0.10
N GLY A 54 14.09 -10.04 -1.37
CA GLY A 54 13.42 -11.13 -2.06
C GLY A 54 12.13 -10.78 -2.75
N VAL A 55 11.57 -9.59 -2.49
CA VAL A 55 10.35 -9.13 -3.17
C VAL A 55 10.68 -7.86 -3.94
N GLU A 56 10.69 -7.99 -5.26
CA GLU A 56 11.11 -6.90 -6.15
C GLU A 56 9.91 -6.09 -6.61
N ILE A 57 10.09 -4.79 -6.70
CA ILE A 57 9.09 -3.91 -7.25
C ILE A 57 9.39 -3.72 -8.73
N ILE A 58 8.47 -4.12 -9.58
CA ILE A 58 8.66 -4.05 -11.02
C ILE A 58 7.87 -2.92 -11.67
N ASP A 59 6.90 -2.37 -10.96
CA ASP A 59 6.15 -1.23 -11.47
C ASP A 59 5.48 -0.49 -10.32
N VAL A 60 5.42 0.82 -10.44
CA VAL A 60 4.69 1.68 -9.50
C VAL A 60 3.80 2.56 -10.35
N ALA A 61 2.49 2.39 -10.21
CA ALA A 61 1.54 3.18 -10.96
C ALA A 61 1.48 4.60 -10.42
N LYS A 62 1.03 5.53 -11.24
CA LYS A 62 0.79 6.89 -10.77
C LYS A 62 -0.33 6.87 -9.74
N PRO A 63 -0.24 7.70 -8.70
CA PRO A 63 -1.33 7.78 -7.74
C PRO A 63 -2.60 8.26 -8.41
N ASP A 64 -3.71 7.66 -8.02
CA ASP A 64 -5.04 8.05 -8.47
C ASP A 64 -5.75 8.73 -7.31
N THR A 65 -6.33 9.89 -7.55
CA THR A 65 -7.00 10.67 -6.51
C THR A 65 -8.48 10.78 -6.83
N GLN A 66 -9.31 10.42 -5.88
CA GLN A 66 -10.75 10.62 -5.94
C GLN A 66 -11.18 11.56 -4.83
N TYR A 67 -12.03 12.52 -5.15
CA TYR A 67 -12.61 13.40 -4.14
C TYR A 67 -13.95 12.85 -3.70
N ILE A 68 -14.19 12.87 -2.40
CA ILE A 68 -15.41 12.35 -1.80
C ILE A 68 -15.93 13.38 -0.80
N ASN A 69 -17.16 13.19 -0.33
CA ASN A 69 -17.80 14.07 0.66
C ASN A 69 -17.80 15.53 0.18
N ASP A 70 -18.36 15.79 -0.98
CA ASP A 70 -18.43 17.13 -1.58
C ASP A 70 -17.04 17.77 -1.70
N ASP A 71 -16.07 16.96 -2.10
CA ASP A 71 -14.69 17.40 -2.31
C ASP A 71 -13.96 17.83 -1.03
N LYS A 72 -14.49 17.46 0.12
CA LYS A 72 -13.84 17.78 1.40
C LYS A 72 -12.82 16.74 1.81
N ARG A 73 -12.95 15.54 1.27
CA ARG A 73 -12.06 14.44 1.54
C ARG A 73 -11.51 13.93 0.21
N MET A 74 -10.38 13.28 0.27
CA MET A 74 -9.86 12.61 -0.92
C MET A 74 -9.37 11.22 -0.54
N LEU A 75 -9.41 10.35 -1.53
CA LEU A 75 -8.91 8.99 -1.45
C LEU A 75 -7.82 8.85 -2.51
N ILE A 76 -6.60 8.62 -2.06
CA ILE A 76 -5.47 8.47 -2.98
C ILE A 76 -5.06 7.01 -2.98
N THR A 77 -4.94 6.44 -4.16
CA THR A 77 -4.59 5.04 -4.34
C THR A 77 -3.35 4.93 -5.20
N GLN A 78 -2.39 4.16 -4.75
CA GLN A 78 -1.20 3.84 -5.55
C GLN A 78 -1.01 2.34 -5.56
N GLU A 79 -0.71 1.79 -6.74
CA GLU A 79 -0.46 0.37 -6.91
C GLU A 79 1.01 0.10 -7.13
N TYR A 80 1.50 -0.93 -6.47
CA TYR A 80 2.86 -1.42 -6.62
C TYR A 80 2.76 -2.85 -7.14
N THR A 81 3.41 -3.12 -8.25
CA THR A 81 3.47 -4.48 -8.78
C THR A 81 4.78 -5.11 -8.33
N VAL A 82 4.67 -6.27 -7.72
CA VAL A 82 5.83 -6.96 -7.15
C VAL A 82 5.93 -8.37 -7.71
N THR A 83 7.12 -8.92 -7.61
CA THR A 83 7.40 -10.30 -7.96
C THR A 83 8.49 -10.85 -7.04
N SER A 84 8.66 -12.15 -7.05
CA SER A 84 9.75 -12.79 -6.32
C SER A 84 10.23 -14.01 -7.10
N PHE A 85 11.53 -14.25 -7.04
CA PHE A 85 12.14 -15.40 -7.66
C PHE A 85 12.67 -16.40 -6.65
N ASP A 86 12.38 -16.17 -5.36
CA ASP A 86 12.77 -17.08 -4.29
C ASP A 86 11.54 -17.53 -3.53
N SER A 87 11.38 -18.83 -3.37
CA SER A 87 10.24 -19.36 -2.62
C SER A 87 10.46 -19.13 -1.13
N ALA A 88 9.46 -18.53 -0.50
CA ALA A 88 9.50 -18.22 0.92
C ALA A 88 8.16 -17.64 1.33
N LEU A 89 7.97 -17.50 2.63
CA LEU A 89 6.89 -16.71 3.18
C LEU A 89 7.47 -15.35 3.55
N TYR A 90 7.04 -14.32 2.85
CA TYR A 90 7.56 -12.97 3.05
C TYR A 90 6.63 -12.18 3.94
N TYR A 91 7.20 -11.54 4.94
CA TYR A 91 6.51 -10.54 5.73
C TYR A 91 6.71 -9.19 5.04
N LEU A 92 5.60 -8.55 4.71
CA LEU A 92 5.63 -7.23 4.08
C LEU A 92 5.28 -6.22 5.17
N PRO A 93 6.26 -5.46 5.66
CA PRO A 93 6.01 -4.58 6.80
C PRO A 93 5.02 -3.48 6.46
N PRO A 94 4.42 -2.85 7.48
CA PRO A 94 3.52 -1.74 7.24
C PRO A 94 4.14 -0.68 6.35
N MET A 95 3.35 -0.14 5.44
CA MET A 95 3.78 0.92 4.54
C MET A 95 3.46 2.26 5.18
N GLU A 96 4.41 3.17 5.13
CA GLU A 96 4.32 4.44 5.84
C GLU A 96 4.00 5.58 4.88
N VAL A 97 2.99 6.36 5.24
CA VAL A 97 2.60 7.55 4.49
C VAL A 97 2.73 8.74 5.43
N LEU A 98 3.34 9.80 4.95
CA LEU A 98 3.46 11.04 5.72
C LEU A 98 2.35 11.99 5.31
N VAL A 99 1.63 12.51 6.30
CA VAL A 99 0.65 13.56 6.10
C VAL A 99 0.95 14.66 7.11
N ASP A 100 1.27 15.85 6.64
CA ASP A 100 1.68 16.98 7.48
C ASP A 100 2.81 16.58 8.42
N ASN A 101 3.81 15.89 7.88
CA ASN A 101 4.99 15.43 8.63
C ASN A 101 4.70 14.42 9.73
N LYS A 102 3.51 13.85 9.72
CA LYS A 102 3.14 12.80 10.66
C LYS A 102 3.04 11.48 9.92
N ALA A 103 3.61 10.43 10.49
CA ALA A 103 3.64 9.12 9.87
C ALA A 103 2.37 8.34 10.20
N TYR A 104 1.76 7.76 9.18
CA TYR A 104 0.63 6.85 9.31
C TYR A 104 1.01 5.57 8.60
N ARG A 105 0.68 4.44 9.20
CA ARG A 105 1.10 3.15 8.67
C ARG A 105 -0.09 2.28 8.35
N SER A 106 0.07 1.50 7.28
CA SER A 106 -0.88 0.44 6.95
C SER A 106 -0.65 -0.76 7.86
N LYS A 107 -1.54 -1.73 7.75
CA LYS A 107 -1.28 -3.04 8.33
C LYS A 107 -0.15 -3.71 7.55
N ALA A 108 0.46 -4.70 8.16
CA ALA A 108 1.42 -5.56 7.47
C ALA A 108 0.68 -6.53 6.56
N LEU A 109 1.38 -7.01 5.54
CA LEU A 109 0.86 -8.02 4.64
C LEU A 109 1.80 -9.22 4.66
N ALA A 110 1.38 -10.30 4.05
CA ALA A 110 2.23 -11.47 3.87
C ALA A 110 2.04 -11.98 2.45
N LEU A 111 3.11 -12.50 1.88
CA LEU A 111 3.09 -13.07 0.55
C LEU A 111 3.83 -14.39 0.58
N LYS A 112 3.14 -15.46 0.23
CA LYS A 112 3.77 -16.76 0.12
C LYS A 112 4.14 -17.03 -1.32
N VAL A 113 5.40 -17.35 -1.54
CA VAL A 113 5.91 -17.63 -2.87
C VAL A 113 6.33 -19.08 -2.92
N TYR A 114 5.73 -19.81 -3.84
CA TYR A 114 6.00 -21.23 -4.04
C TYR A 114 6.96 -21.42 -5.20
N SER A 115 7.75 -22.48 -5.13
CA SER A 115 8.52 -22.91 -6.27
C SER A 115 7.60 -23.20 -7.43
N MET A 116 8.08 -23.00 -8.64
CA MET A 116 7.30 -23.34 -9.81
C MET A 116 6.94 -24.82 -9.78
N ASN A 117 5.66 -25.09 -9.93
CA ASN A 117 5.20 -26.46 -9.97
C ASN A 117 5.40 -26.96 -11.37
N VAL A 118 6.40 -27.81 -11.55
CA VAL A 118 6.71 -28.41 -12.84
C VAL A 118 6.13 -29.82 -12.86
N PRO A 119 5.15 -30.11 -13.70
CA PRO A 119 4.65 -31.46 -13.79
C PRO A 119 5.74 -32.37 -14.31
N LEU A 120 5.80 -33.51 -13.73
CA LEU A 120 6.79 -34.52 -14.10
C LEU A 120 6.20 -35.52 -15.07
#